data_fc4fb0299dacf3413d665c6db0907971
#
_entry.id   fc4fb0299dacf3413d665c6db0907971
#
_cell.length_a   1.000
_cell.length_b   1.000
_cell.length_c   1.000
_cell.angle_alpha   90.00
_cell.angle_beta   90.00
_cell.angle_gamma   90.00
#
_symmetry.space_group_name_H-M   'P 1'
#
loop_
_entity.id
_entity.type
_entity.pdbx_description
1 polymer ?
#
loop_
_entity_poly.entity_id
_entity_poly.type
_entity_poly.pdbx_seq_one_letter_code
_entity_poly.pdbx_strand_id
1 'polypeptide(L)'
;MRADQIPLAHTPPGGWGTTMPEPFLTGCTESLAAGAPDMRGTWRVTRVSWKNGSIPEPDPLAGHVERIEQCGNRICITSTGVVHDMHADGTVENGVNDVAAVGGAPISVVCTFEDGVHVLRPVGIPGIEVTRRLEGDELIWDYGPMFTARLERIQP
;
A
#
# COMPACT_ATOMS: atom_id res chain seq x y z
N MET A 1 -20.09 -9.69 5.07
CA MET A 1 -19.94 -9.29 3.66
C MET A 1 -18.61 -9.78 3.14
N ARG A 2 -18.56 -10.24 1.92
CA ARG A 2 -17.31 -10.74 1.31
C ARG A 2 -16.52 -9.59 0.67
N ALA A 3 -15.21 -9.79 0.48
CA ALA A 3 -14.33 -8.78 -0.12
C ALA A 3 -14.82 -8.35 -1.52
N ASP A 4 -15.34 -9.29 -2.31
CA ASP A 4 -15.83 -9.02 -3.66
C ASP A 4 -17.20 -8.32 -3.71
N GLN A 5 -17.86 -8.17 -2.57
CA GLN A 5 -19.16 -7.48 -2.46
C GLN A 5 -19.01 -6.00 -2.11
N ILE A 6 -17.82 -5.57 -1.74
CA ILE A 6 -17.53 -4.17 -1.39
C ILE A 6 -16.91 -3.49 -2.60
N PRO A 7 -17.48 -2.40 -3.13
CA PRO A 7 -16.91 -1.69 -4.27
C PRO A 7 -15.49 -1.24 -4.00
N LEU A 8 -14.63 -1.24 -5.03
CA LEU A 8 -13.26 -0.71 -4.92
C LEU A 8 -13.29 0.79 -4.69
N ALA A 9 -12.49 1.24 -3.75
CA ALA A 9 -12.30 2.66 -3.50
C ALA A 9 -11.30 3.25 -4.49
N HIS A 10 -11.53 4.48 -4.90
CA HIS A 10 -10.65 5.22 -5.79
C HIS A 10 -10.36 6.58 -5.23
N THR A 11 -9.16 7.08 -5.48
CA THR A 11 -8.81 8.45 -5.09
C THR A 11 -9.66 9.43 -5.92
N PRO A 12 -10.42 10.34 -5.28
CA PRO A 12 -11.16 11.35 -6.02
C PRO A 12 -10.21 12.33 -6.71
N PRO A 13 -10.67 13.03 -7.76
CA PRO A 13 -9.87 14.09 -8.38
C PRO A 13 -9.38 15.09 -7.35
N GLY A 14 -8.07 15.38 -7.31
CA GLY A 14 -7.45 16.27 -6.35
C GLY A 14 -7.15 15.64 -4.99
N GLY A 15 -7.51 14.37 -4.77
CA GLY A 15 -7.25 13.66 -3.52
C GLY A 15 -8.20 14.08 -2.38
N TRP A 16 -7.91 13.59 -1.17
CA TRP A 16 -8.69 13.93 0.05
C TRP A 16 -8.09 15.07 0.88
N GLY A 17 -6.98 15.65 0.44
CA GLY A 17 -6.28 16.65 1.24
C GLY A 17 -5.57 16.00 2.42
N THR A 18 -5.74 16.57 3.62
CA THR A 18 -5.03 16.13 4.83
C THR A 18 -5.84 15.20 5.72
N THR A 19 -7.13 14.99 5.43
CA THR A 19 -8.01 14.16 6.24
C THR A 19 -8.14 12.78 5.63
N MET A 20 -7.86 11.74 6.44
CA MET A 20 -8.04 10.36 6.01
C MET A 20 -9.53 10.01 5.95
N PRO A 21 -10.03 9.39 4.87
CA PRO A 21 -11.43 9.01 4.77
C PRO A 21 -11.78 7.88 5.75
N GLU A 22 -13.08 7.65 5.95
CA GLU A 22 -13.56 6.53 6.74
C GLU A 22 -13.08 5.20 6.15
N PRO A 23 -12.91 4.15 6.99
CA PRO A 23 -12.51 2.84 6.51
C PRO A 23 -13.42 2.27 5.44
N PHE A 24 -12.82 1.61 4.45
CA PHE A 24 -13.54 1.06 3.30
C PHE A 24 -14.01 -0.38 3.48
N LEU A 25 -13.30 -1.17 4.29
CA LEU A 25 -13.56 -2.61 4.40
C LEU A 25 -14.25 -3.02 5.72
N THR A 26 -14.84 -2.08 6.44
CA THR A 26 -15.40 -2.31 7.79
C THR A 26 -16.41 -3.45 7.84
N GLY A 27 -17.20 -3.65 6.79
CA GLY A 27 -18.23 -4.69 6.74
C GLY A 27 -17.72 -6.06 6.30
N CYS A 28 -16.46 -6.20 6.01
CA CYS A 28 -15.92 -7.45 5.48
C CYS A 28 -15.50 -8.39 6.61
N THR A 29 -15.88 -9.68 6.47
CA THR A 29 -15.64 -10.70 7.49
C THR A 29 -14.83 -11.90 6.99
N GLU A 30 -14.27 -11.82 5.78
CA GLU A 30 -13.47 -12.92 5.26
C GLU A 30 -12.11 -13.00 5.97
N SER A 31 -11.66 -14.24 6.18
CA SER A 31 -10.29 -14.48 6.64
C SER A 31 -9.28 -14.02 5.61
N LEU A 32 -8.10 -13.63 6.06
CA LEU A 32 -7.01 -13.22 5.17
C LEU A 32 -6.60 -14.38 4.25
N ALA A 33 -6.25 -14.04 3.02
CA ALA A 33 -5.78 -15.01 2.03
C ALA A 33 -4.50 -15.70 2.51
N ALA A 34 -4.28 -16.94 2.03
CA ALA A 34 -3.06 -17.67 2.30
C ALA A 34 -1.84 -16.86 1.82
N GLY A 35 -0.78 -16.83 2.63
CA GLY A 35 0.43 -16.09 2.31
C GLY A 35 0.37 -14.60 2.62
N ALA A 36 -0.80 -14.06 3.02
CA ALA A 36 -0.94 -12.66 3.39
C ALA A 36 -0.41 -12.40 4.81
N PRO A 37 0.45 -11.39 5.00
CA PRO A 37 0.77 -10.94 6.34
C PRO A 37 -0.42 -10.16 6.90
N ASP A 38 -0.65 -10.21 8.20
CA ASP A 38 -1.68 -9.40 8.84
C ASP A 38 -1.12 -8.02 9.18
N MET A 39 -1.28 -7.08 8.25
CA MET A 39 -0.77 -5.72 8.38
C MET A 39 -1.86 -4.72 8.76
N ARG A 40 -3.05 -5.21 9.15
CA ARG A 40 -4.18 -4.32 9.48
C ARG A 40 -3.82 -3.34 10.59
N GLY A 41 -4.18 -2.09 10.41
CA GLY A 41 -3.96 -1.03 11.37
C GLY A 41 -3.50 0.26 10.71
N THR A 42 -3.22 1.25 11.53
CA THR A 42 -2.66 2.53 11.11
C THR A 42 -1.19 2.59 11.53
N TRP A 43 -0.35 2.96 10.59
CA TRP A 43 1.10 2.90 10.72
C TRP A 43 1.72 4.26 10.44
N ARG A 44 2.82 4.56 11.14
CA ARG A 44 3.57 5.80 10.95
C ARG A 44 5.04 5.48 10.69
N VAL A 45 5.62 6.14 9.69
CA VAL A 45 7.05 6.02 9.39
C VAL A 45 7.88 6.54 10.56
N THR A 46 8.81 5.69 11.03
CA THR A 46 9.75 6.05 12.09
C THR A 46 11.16 6.26 11.58
N ARG A 47 11.53 5.58 10.48
CA ARG A 47 12.87 5.65 9.92
C ARG A 47 12.84 5.33 8.44
N VAL A 48 13.65 6.05 7.66
CA VAL A 48 13.81 5.82 6.22
C VAL A 48 15.29 5.73 5.90
N SER A 49 15.66 4.72 5.11
CA SER A 49 16.99 4.58 4.52
C SER A 49 16.88 4.80 3.02
N TRP A 50 17.41 5.92 2.53
CA TRP A 50 17.40 6.25 1.11
C TRP A 50 18.59 5.56 0.42
N LYS A 51 18.30 4.75 -0.60
CA LYS A 51 19.30 3.84 -1.20
C LYS A 51 20.29 4.56 -2.11
N ASN A 52 19.94 5.73 -2.63
CA ASN A 52 20.80 6.50 -3.53
C ASN A 52 21.66 7.54 -2.81
N GLY A 53 21.73 7.49 -1.47
CA GLY A 53 22.60 8.36 -0.69
C GLY A 53 22.13 9.80 -0.56
N SER A 54 21.04 10.19 -1.21
CA SER A 54 20.49 11.54 -1.17
C SER A 54 19.09 11.52 -0.58
N ILE A 55 18.85 12.33 0.45
CA ILE A 55 17.50 12.52 0.99
C ILE A 55 16.84 13.63 0.17
N PRO A 56 15.67 13.35 -0.46
CA PRO A 56 14.94 14.42 -1.15
C PRO A 56 14.57 15.57 -0.20
N GLU A 57 14.62 16.79 -0.71
CA GLU A 57 14.23 17.98 0.04
C GLU A 57 12.99 18.63 -0.58
N PRO A 58 11.86 18.71 0.13
CA PRO A 58 11.60 18.14 1.46
C PRO A 58 11.49 16.61 1.40
N ASP A 59 11.73 15.94 2.54
CA ASP A 59 11.58 14.49 2.63
C ASP A 59 10.10 14.10 2.44
N PRO A 60 9.74 13.37 1.36
CA PRO A 60 8.34 13.06 1.08
C PRO A 60 7.72 12.07 2.07
N LEU A 61 8.54 11.36 2.86
CA LEU A 61 8.09 10.40 3.85
C LEU A 61 8.11 10.92 5.28
N ALA A 62 8.53 12.16 5.50
CA ALA A 62 8.50 12.77 6.82
C ALA A 62 7.05 12.86 7.31
N GLY A 63 6.76 12.19 8.44
CA GLY A 63 5.42 12.19 9.02
C GLY A 63 4.38 11.34 8.26
N HIS A 64 4.81 10.51 7.30
CA HIS A 64 3.91 9.66 6.54
C HIS A 64 3.14 8.70 7.45
N VAL A 65 1.81 8.69 7.29
CA VAL A 65 0.90 7.78 7.98
C VAL A 65 0.06 7.08 6.92
N GLU A 66 -0.10 5.78 7.08
CA GLU A 66 -0.95 4.99 6.21
C GLU A 66 -1.82 4.05 7.02
N ARG A 67 -3.05 3.85 6.58
CA ARG A 67 -3.96 2.85 7.13
C ARG A 67 -4.03 1.66 6.19
N ILE A 68 -3.84 0.46 6.71
CA ILE A 68 -3.95 -0.77 5.95
C ILE A 68 -5.17 -1.54 6.41
N GLU A 69 -6.07 -1.85 5.48
CA GLU A 69 -7.23 -2.69 5.67
C GLU A 69 -7.07 -3.93 4.80
N GLN A 70 -7.44 -5.08 5.33
CA GLN A 70 -7.34 -6.34 4.59
C GLN A 70 -8.57 -7.20 4.84
N CYS A 71 -9.02 -7.90 3.80
CA CYS A 71 -10.12 -8.84 3.87
C CYS A 71 -10.03 -9.81 2.70
N GLY A 72 -9.98 -11.12 2.96
CA GLY A 72 -9.74 -12.10 1.92
C GLY A 72 -8.41 -11.84 1.22
N ASN A 73 -8.42 -11.73 -0.10
CA ASN A 73 -7.25 -11.36 -0.88
C ASN A 73 -7.16 -9.85 -1.19
N ARG A 74 -8.04 -9.06 -0.58
CA ARG A 74 -8.11 -7.62 -0.82
C ARG A 74 -7.27 -6.87 0.20
N ILE A 75 -6.56 -5.85 -0.25
CA ILE A 75 -5.81 -4.94 0.59
C ILE A 75 -6.07 -3.51 0.13
N CYS A 76 -6.34 -2.64 1.09
CA CYS A 76 -6.60 -1.23 0.87
C CYS A 76 -5.62 -0.41 1.69
N ILE A 77 -4.78 0.36 1.03
CA ILE A 77 -3.79 1.22 1.68
C ILE A 77 -4.18 2.66 1.45
N THR A 78 -4.52 3.35 2.52
CA THR A 78 -4.96 4.73 2.49
C THR A 78 -3.93 5.60 3.19
N SER A 79 -3.44 6.61 2.51
CA SER A 79 -2.59 7.64 3.08
C SER A 79 -3.20 9.02 2.82
N THR A 80 -2.55 10.09 3.27
CA THR A 80 -3.07 11.44 3.07
C THR A 80 -3.30 11.70 1.59
N GLY A 81 -4.56 11.89 1.23
CA GLY A 81 -5.00 12.24 -0.11
C GLY A 81 -5.14 11.10 -1.11
N VAL A 82 -4.68 9.89 -0.80
CA VAL A 82 -4.60 8.79 -1.78
C VAL A 82 -5.08 7.47 -1.17
N VAL A 83 -5.82 6.67 -1.95
CA VAL A 83 -6.13 5.28 -1.62
C VAL A 83 -5.68 4.37 -2.76
N HIS A 84 -5.07 3.25 -2.39
CA HIS A 84 -4.80 2.15 -3.30
C HIS A 84 -5.54 0.92 -2.79
N ASP A 85 -6.59 0.52 -3.49
CA ASP A 85 -7.46 -0.60 -3.13
C ASP A 85 -7.35 -1.65 -4.23
N MET A 86 -6.97 -2.87 -3.87
CA MET A 86 -6.59 -3.89 -4.84
C MET A 86 -6.88 -5.30 -4.34
N HIS A 87 -6.99 -6.25 -5.28
CA HIS A 87 -6.97 -7.68 -4.97
C HIS A 87 -5.59 -8.25 -5.30
N ALA A 88 -5.08 -9.09 -4.42
CA ALA A 88 -3.75 -9.71 -4.56
C ALA A 88 -3.83 -11.00 -5.39
N ASP A 89 -4.31 -10.90 -6.62
CA ASP A 89 -4.46 -12.05 -7.53
C ASP A 89 -3.50 -12.00 -8.73
N GLY A 90 -2.63 -11.00 -8.79
CA GLY A 90 -1.64 -10.88 -9.85
C GLY A 90 -2.20 -10.38 -11.18
N THR A 91 -3.48 -9.99 -11.25
CA THR A 91 -4.07 -9.48 -12.48
C THR A 91 -3.96 -7.96 -12.56
N VAL A 92 -3.87 -7.44 -13.79
CA VAL A 92 -3.82 -5.99 -14.02
C VAL A 92 -5.16 -5.35 -13.64
N GLU A 93 -6.27 -5.99 -13.97
CA GLU A 93 -7.62 -5.48 -13.71
C GLU A 93 -7.89 -5.24 -12.23
N ASN A 94 -7.37 -6.13 -11.38
CA ASN A 94 -7.59 -6.09 -9.93
C ASN A 94 -6.45 -5.45 -9.16
N GLY A 95 -5.44 -4.96 -9.86
CA GLY A 95 -4.37 -4.14 -9.29
C GLY A 95 -4.78 -2.68 -9.16
N VAL A 96 -3.80 -1.82 -8.97
CA VAL A 96 -3.99 -0.36 -8.96
C VAL A 96 -3.61 0.19 -10.34
N ASN A 97 -4.49 0.96 -10.95
CA ASN A 97 -4.31 1.41 -12.33
C ASN A 97 -4.17 2.94 -12.47
N ASP A 98 -4.02 3.64 -11.36
CA ASP A 98 -3.95 5.10 -11.32
C ASP A 98 -2.75 5.59 -10.49
N VAL A 99 -1.70 4.79 -10.37
CA VAL A 99 -0.50 5.18 -9.63
C VAL A 99 0.22 6.28 -10.38
N ALA A 100 0.47 7.40 -9.69
CA ALA A 100 1.20 8.52 -10.27
C ALA A 100 2.64 8.10 -10.61
N ALA A 101 3.03 8.32 -11.86
CA ALA A 101 4.36 8.05 -12.33
C ALA A 101 5.12 9.34 -12.65
N VAL A 102 6.44 9.24 -12.69
CA VAL A 102 7.28 10.33 -13.22
C VAL A 102 6.86 10.60 -14.66
N GLY A 103 6.52 11.85 -14.97
CA GLY A 103 6.03 12.22 -16.29
C GLY A 103 4.51 12.36 -16.39
N GLY A 104 3.76 12.11 -15.34
CA GLY A 104 2.35 12.44 -15.21
C GLY A 104 1.33 11.44 -15.75
N ALA A 105 1.75 10.41 -16.51
CA ALA A 105 0.84 9.36 -16.96
C ALA A 105 0.65 8.32 -15.85
N PRO A 106 -0.59 7.90 -15.53
CA PRO A 106 -0.79 6.85 -14.54
C PRO A 106 -0.25 5.51 -15.04
N ILE A 107 0.30 4.72 -14.12
CA ILE A 107 0.77 3.36 -14.39
C ILE A 107 -0.10 2.35 -13.68
N SER A 108 -0.11 1.12 -14.22
CA SER A 108 -0.76 -0.02 -13.60
C SER A 108 0.23 -0.80 -12.75
N VAL A 109 -0.22 -1.28 -11.60
CA VAL A 109 0.59 -2.06 -10.66
C VAL A 109 -0.20 -3.30 -10.28
N VAL A 110 0.39 -4.49 -10.43
CA VAL A 110 -0.21 -5.75 -10.00
C VAL A 110 0.17 -6.06 -8.56
N CYS A 111 -0.73 -6.74 -7.86
CA CYS A 111 -0.58 -7.04 -6.44
C CYS A 111 -0.63 -8.55 -6.20
N THR A 112 0.26 -9.06 -5.36
CA THR A 112 0.24 -10.44 -4.88
C THR A 112 0.60 -10.51 -3.40
N PHE A 113 0.23 -11.62 -2.74
CA PHE A 113 0.80 -12.02 -1.46
C PHE A 113 1.70 -13.23 -1.68
N GLU A 114 2.96 -13.13 -1.25
CA GLU A 114 3.96 -14.17 -1.47
C GLU A 114 4.68 -14.45 -0.15
N ASP A 115 4.36 -15.57 0.49
CA ASP A 115 5.02 -16.05 1.71
C ASP A 115 5.15 -14.99 2.82
N GLY A 116 4.06 -14.32 3.14
CA GLY A 116 4.03 -13.30 4.19
C GLY A 116 4.50 -11.94 3.73
N VAL A 117 4.57 -11.70 2.42
CA VAL A 117 4.98 -10.44 1.84
C VAL A 117 3.89 -9.94 0.90
N HIS A 118 3.51 -8.68 1.04
CA HIS A 118 2.68 -7.97 0.07
C HIS A 118 3.60 -7.40 -1.01
N VAL A 119 3.35 -7.75 -2.26
CA VAL A 119 4.22 -7.39 -3.38
C VAL A 119 3.45 -6.62 -4.43
N LEU A 120 3.99 -5.48 -4.82
CA LEU A 120 3.51 -4.65 -5.92
C LEU A 120 4.55 -4.62 -7.03
N ARG A 121 4.11 -4.89 -8.27
CA ARG A 121 4.99 -4.84 -9.45
C ARG A 121 4.37 -3.95 -10.51
N PRO A 122 5.03 -2.83 -10.89
CA PRO A 122 4.53 -1.97 -11.95
C PRO A 122 4.60 -2.69 -13.30
N VAL A 123 3.55 -2.52 -14.10
CA VAL A 123 3.49 -3.09 -15.44
C VAL A 123 4.41 -2.31 -16.37
N GLY A 124 5.26 -3.04 -17.11
CA GLY A 124 6.16 -2.43 -18.09
C GLY A 124 7.47 -1.88 -17.51
N ILE A 125 7.71 -2.06 -16.22
CA ILE A 125 8.96 -1.65 -15.59
C ILE A 125 9.56 -2.87 -14.88
N PRO A 126 10.29 -3.74 -15.59
CA PRO A 126 10.86 -4.94 -14.99
C PRO A 126 11.93 -4.60 -13.95
N GLY A 127 12.05 -5.46 -12.92
CA GLY A 127 13.05 -5.30 -11.88
C GLY A 127 12.66 -4.35 -10.75
N ILE A 128 11.48 -3.73 -10.81
CA ILE A 128 10.97 -2.88 -9.72
C ILE A 128 9.92 -3.65 -8.93
N GLU A 129 10.11 -3.72 -7.62
CA GLU A 129 9.12 -4.27 -6.69
C GLU A 129 8.96 -3.32 -5.51
N VAL A 130 7.71 -3.18 -5.05
CA VAL A 130 7.42 -2.50 -3.79
C VAL A 130 6.85 -3.54 -2.85
N THR A 131 7.47 -3.74 -1.70
CA THR A 131 7.06 -4.78 -0.75
C THR A 131 6.73 -4.21 0.60
N ARG A 132 5.80 -4.88 1.28
CA ARG A 132 5.52 -4.65 2.69
C ARG A 132 5.49 -5.99 3.41
N ARG A 133 6.18 -6.08 4.53
CA ARG A 133 6.21 -7.27 5.38
C ARG A 133 6.29 -6.86 6.84
N LEU A 134 5.98 -7.80 7.73
CA LEU A 134 6.15 -7.60 9.16
C LEU A 134 7.50 -8.16 9.62
N GLU A 135 8.15 -7.42 10.51
CA GLU A 135 9.37 -7.84 11.18
C GLU A 135 9.18 -7.52 12.67
N GLY A 136 8.79 -8.54 13.45
CA GLY A 136 8.32 -8.33 14.80
C GLY A 136 7.04 -7.49 14.80
N ASP A 137 7.04 -6.37 15.49
CA ASP A 137 5.92 -5.43 15.56
C ASP A 137 6.07 -4.24 14.61
N GLU A 138 7.09 -4.24 13.77
CA GLU A 138 7.30 -3.21 12.77
C GLU A 138 6.84 -3.65 11.39
N LEU A 139 6.39 -2.68 10.58
CA LEU A 139 6.12 -2.86 9.16
C LEU A 139 7.34 -2.37 8.37
N ILE A 140 7.84 -3.20 7.47
CA ILE A 140 8.96 -2.86 6.60
C ILE A 140 8.41 -2.59 5.20
N TRP A 141 8.57 -1.37 4.73
CA TRP A 141 8.16 -0.92 3.41
C TRP A 141 9.39 -0.69 2.55
N ASP A 142 9.63 -1.59 1.61
CA ASP A 142 10.78 -1.53 0.71
C ASP A 142 10.29 -1.11 -0.67
N TYR A 143 10.75 0.05 -1.13
CA TYR A 143 10.33 0.65 -2.39
C TYR A 143 11.43 0.53 -3.43
N GLY A 144 11.59 -0.66 -3.99
CA GLY A 144 12.52 -0.94 -5.08
C GLY A 144 13.91 -0.34 -4.84
N PRO A 145 14.45 0.42 -5.81
CA PRO A 145 15.78 1.02 -5.66
C PRO A 145 15.80 2.32 -4.87
N MET A 146 14.64 2.81 -4.37
CA MET A 146 14.56 4.15 -3.80
C MET A 146 14.81 4.21 -2.30
N PHE A 147 14.09 3.40 -1.51
CA PHE A 147 14.20 3.48 -0.04
C PHE A 147 13.70 2.21 0.64
N THR A 148 14.07 2.07 1.91
CA THR A 148 13.43 1.15 2.86
C THR A 148 12.95 1.97 4.05
N ALA A 149 11.67 1.88 4.38
CA ALA A 149 11.08 2.55 5.53
C ALA A 149 10.65 1.54 6.59
N ARG A 150 10.75 1.96 7.85
CA ARG A 150 10.20 1.23 8.98
C ARG A 150 9.05 2.04 9.55
N LEU A 151 7.97 1.33 9.87
CA LEU A 151 6.75 1.94 10.41
C LEU A 151 6.36 1.26 11.71
N GLU A 152 5.83 2.05 12.63
CA GLU A 152 5.22 1.56 13.87
C GLU A 152 3.70 1.61 13.76
N ARG A 153 3.02 0.64 14.38
CA ARG A 153 1.56 0.67 14.46
C ARG A 153 1.13 1.68 15.51
N ILE A 154 0.33 2.66 15.12
CA ILE A 154 -0.18 3.70 16.03
C ILE A 154 -1.65 3.50 16.37
N GLN A 155 -2.37 2.67 15.61
CA GLN A 155 -3.74 2.24 15.90
C GLN A 155 -3.95 0.82 15.39
N PRO A 156 -4.75 0.00 16.09
CA PRO A 156 -5.06 -1.36 15.64
C PRO A 156 -5.88 -1.40 14.36
#